data_fd57fd55abbf93b9b3478ed2492f677f
#
_entry.id   fd57fd55abbf93b9b3478ed2492f677f
#
_cell.length_a   1.000
_cell.length_b   1.000
_cell.length_c   1.000
_cell.angle_alpha   90.00
_cell.angle_beta   90.00
_cell.angle_gamma   90.00
#
_symmetry.space_group_name_H-M   'P 1'
#
loop_
_entity.id
_entity.type
_entity.pdbx_description
1 polymer ?
#
loop_
_entity_poly.entity_id
_entity_poly.type
_entity_poly.pdbx_seq_one_letter_code
_entity_poly.pdbx_strand_id
1 'polypeptide(L)'
;MLKALFKTMRPRQWVTKNVFIFAALVADKQLFKPEAFLRTLAGFGLFCLISSCVYIFNDLADVEADRQHPEKKNRPIASGKLPVSVAWMAGILFAIFTFVLAYLLSPSFCAIIGGYFVLNMAYSKWLKHVPILDVLIISTGFVLRVGAGVTLIAVERFSPWLYVVMTLLSLFLGFGKRRAELALLAHGAGTHRKVLG
;
A
#
# COMPACT_ATOMS: atom_id res chain seq x y z
N MET A 1 -10.70 20.27 -8.24
CA MET A 1 -9.59 19.45 -8.71
C MET A 1 -8.73 18.91 -7.56
N LEU A 2 -8.17 19.73 -6.66
CA LEU A 2 -7.35 19.26 -5.51
C LEU A 2 -8.08 18.28 -4.59
N LYS A 3 -9.36 18.53 -4.24
CA LYS A 3 -10.15 17.57 -3.45
C LYS A 3 -10.30 16.21 -4.15
N ALA A 4 -10.44 16.20 -5.49
CA ALA A 4 -10.54 14.97 -6.26
C ALA A 4 -9.23 14.18 -6.24
N LEU A 5 -8.08 14.86 -6.42
CA LEU A 5 -6.76 14.26 -6.32
C LEU A 5 -6.53 13.65 -4.91
N PHE A 6 -6.78 14.43 -3.86
CA PHE A 6 -6.64 13.96 -2.48
C PHE A 6 -7.54 12.75 -2.17
N LYS A 7 -8.78 12.73 -2.71
CA LYS A 7 -9.68 11.57 -2.58
C LYS A 7 -9.11 10.33 -3.30
N THR A 8 -8.49 10.50 -4.46
CA THR A 8 -7.86 9.39 -5.20
C THR A 8 -6.64 8.84 -4.47
N MET A 9 -5.89 9.66 -3.74
CA MET A 9 -4.77 9.24 -2.90
C MET A 9 -5.17 8.34 -1.73
N ARG A 10 -6.45 8.32 -1.33
CA ARG A 10 -7.03 7.48 -0.26
C ARG A 10 -6.33 7.61 1.11
N PRO A 11 -6.19 8.82 1.69
CA PRO A 11 -5.39 9.05 2.91
C PRO A 11 -5.80 8.17 4.09
N ARG A 12 -7.10 7.92 4.28
CA ARG A 12 -7.60 7.06 5.36
C ARG A 12 -7.03 5.62 5.27
N GLN A 13 -6.80 5.12 4.07
CA GLN A 13 -6.30 3.75 3.88
C GLN A 13 -4.79 3.66 4.09
N TRP A 14 -4.00 4.63 3.62
CA TRP A 14 -2.56 4.52 3.75
C TRP A 14 -2.06 4.88 5.16
N VAL A 15 -2.70 5.78 5.89
CA VAL A 15 -2.35 6.04 7.29
C VAL A 15 -2.44 4.76 8.12
N THR A 16 -3.58 4.06 8.08
CA THR A 16 -3.80 2.85 8.88
C THR A 16 -2.88 1.69 8.52
N LYS A 17 -2.52 1.56 7.23
CA LYS A 17 -1.65 0.45 6.79
C LYS A 17 -0.16 0.75 6.98
N ASN A 18 0.25 2.00 6.80
CA ASN A 18 1.67 2.35 6.83
C ASN A 18 2.20 2.57 8.25
N VAL A 19 1.32 2.64 9.27
CA VAL A 19 1.74 2.71 10.68
C VAL A 19 2.67 1.55 11.09
N PHE A 20 2.62 0.42 10.39
CA PHE A 20 3.51 -0.72 10.61
C PHE A 20 5.00 -0.43 10.35
N ILE A 21 5.34 0.68 9.71
CA ILE A 21 6.73 1.17 9.60
C ILE A 21 7.32 1.45 10.98
N PHE A 22 6.50 1.88 11.95
CA PHE A 22 6.92 2.12 13.32
C PHE A 22 7.17 0.83 14.13
N ALA A 23 6.79 -0.35 13.61
CA ALA A 23 6.94 -1.60 14.33
C ALA A 23 8.39 -1.88 14.72
N ALA A 24 9.35 -1.60 13.82
CA ALA A 24 10.77 -1.75 14.13
C ALA A 24 11.24 -0.80 15.23
N LEU A 25 10.80 0.46 15.19
CA LEU A 25 11.13 1.47 16.19
C LEU A 25 10.63 1.08 17.59
N VAL A 26 9.43 0.49 17.66
CA VAL A 26 8.84 0.02 18.93
C VAL A 26 9.56 -1.24 19.42
N ALA A 27 9.80 -2.21 18.52
CA ALA A 27 10.46 -3.48 18.87
C ALA A 27 11.89 -3.26 19.39
N ASP A 28 12.61 -2.30 18.82
CA ASP A 28 13.98 -1.96 19.24
C ASP A 28 14.04 -0.91 20.37
N LYS A 29 12.89 -0.58 20.98
CA LYS A 29 12.76 0.37 22.10
C LYS A 29 13.34 1.77 21.81
N GLN A 30 13.34 2.17 20.55
CA GLN A 30 13.88 3.48 20.12
C GLN A 30 12.81 4.56 19.93
N LEU A 31 11.55 4.29 20.31
CA LEU A 31 10.41 5.21 20.10
C LEU A 31 10.65 6.60 20.67
N PHE A 32 11.36 6.70 21.78
CA PHE A 32 11.66 7.97 22.47
C PHE A 32 13.02 8.57 22.09
N LYS A 33 13.76 7.97 21.15
CA LYS A 33 14.98 8.57 20.57
C LYS A 33 14.57 9.54 19.46
N PRO A 34 14.76 10.87 19.59
CA PRO A 34 14.21 11.85 18.66
C PRO A 34 14.67 11.66 17.22
N GLU A 35 15.95 11.32 17.01
CA GLU A 35 16.49 11.09 15.67
C GLU A 35 15.82 9.88 14.98
N ALA A 36 15.75 8.74 15.66
CA ALA A 36 15.12 7.54 15.15
C ALA A 36 13.63 7.75 14.85
N PHE A 37 12.94 8.47 15.75
CA PHE A 37 11.53 8.81 15.57
C PHE A 37 11.31 9.73 14.36
N LEU A 38 12.09 10.80 14.21
CA LEU A 38 11.94 11.73 13.10
C LEU A 38 12.29 11.09 11.75
N ARG A 39 13.33 10.24 11.69
CA ARG A 39 13.66 9.48 10.48
C ARG A 39 12.53 8.52 10.10
N THR A 40 11.97 7.81 11.09
CA THR A 40 10.83 6.90 10.86
C THR A 40 9.58 7.66 10.44
N LEU A 41 9.31 8.83 11.02
CA LEU A 41 8.20 9.69 10.65
C LEU A 41 8.34 10.22 9.20
N ALA A 42 9.53 10.64 8.80
CA ALA A 42 9.83 11.02 7.42
C ALA A 42 9.60 9.85 6.46
N GLY A 43 10.12 8.67 6.79
CA GLY A 43 9.90 7.44 6.01
C GLY A 43 8.43 7.05 5.93
N PHE A 44 7.66 7.18 7.00
CA PHE A 44 6.22 6.99 7.00
C PHE A 44 5.52 7.93 6.01
N GLY A 45 5.87 9.22 6.00
CA GLY A 45 5.32 10.19 5.05
C GLY A 45 5.62 9.81 3.59
N LEU A 46 6.88 9.42 3.32
CA LEU A 46 7.29 8.96 1.98
C LEU A 46 6.58 7.66 1.57
N PHE A 47 6.41 6.73 2.50
CA PHE A 47 5.67 5.49 2.22
C PHE A 47 4.18 5.75 1.99
N CYS A 48 3.58 6.73 2.66
CA CYS A 48 2.23 7.19 2.40
C CYS A 48 2.10 7.80 0.99
N LEU A 49 3.11 8.56 0.57
CA LEU A 49 3.11 9.18 -0.75
C LEU A 49 3.25 8.14 -1.87
N ILE A 50 4.17 7.15 -1.75
CA ILE A 50 4.28 6.08 -2.74
C ILE A 50 3.02 5.19 -2.77
N SER A 51 2.39 4.94 -1.62
CA SER A 51 1.11 4.23 -1.57
C SER A 51 0.01 5.00 -2.30
N SER A 52 0.02 6.34 -2.22
CA SER A 52 -0.90 7.19 -2.98
C SER A 52 -0.66 7.08 -4.50
N CYS A 53 0.61 7.05 -4.93
CA CYS A 53 0.96 6.82 -6.33
C CYS A 53 0.39 5.47 -6.83
N VAL A 54 0.53 4.41 -6.04
CA VAL A 54 -0.05 3.09 -6.36
C VAL A 54 -1.56 3.21 -6.57
N TYR A 55 -2.30 3.91 -5.69
CA TYR A 55 -3.74 4.08 -5.87
C TYR A 55 -4.10 4.90 -7.11
N ILE A 56 -3.34 5.97 -7.42
CA ILE A 56 -3.55 6.78 -8.62
C ILE A 56 -3.35 5.91 -9.87
N PHE A 57 -2.24 5.18 -9.96
CA PHE A 57 -1.95 4.32 -11.12
C PHE A 57 -2.94 3.17 -11.25
N ASN A 58 -3.41 2.59 -10.14
CA ASN A 58 -4.45 1.56 -10.17
C ASN A 58 -5.79 2.12 -10.69
N ASP A 59 -6.21 3.29 -10.21
CA ASP A 59 -7.45 3.92 -10.68
C ASP A 59 -7.33 4.37 -12.16
N LEU A 60 -6.12 4.72 -12.63
CA LEU A 60 -5.85 5.00 -14.05
C LEU A 60 -5.90 3.73 -14.91
N ALA A 61 -5.32 2.62 -14.44
CA ALA A 61 -5.33 1.35 -15.16
C ALA A 61 -6.74 0.75 -15.30
N ASP A 62 -7.58 0.97 -14.29
CA ASP A 62 -8.92 0.40 -14.21
C ASP A 62 -10.02 1.38 -14.69
N VAL A 63 -9.68 2.55 -15.25
CA VAL A 63 -10.63 3.65 -15.51
C VAL A 63 -11.87 3.23 -16.33
N GLU A 64 -11.68 2.47 -17.39
CA GLU A 64 -12.79 2.03 -18.25
C GLU A 64 -13.69 1.00 -17.55
N ALA A 65 -13.09 0.05 -16.82
CA ALA A 65 -13.83 -0.91 -16.02
C ALA A 65 -14.58 -0.23 -14.86
N ASP A 66 -13.95 0.76 -14.24
CA ASP A 66 -14.56 1.53 -13.14
C ASP A 66 -15.76 2.36 -13.61
N ARG A 67 -15.75 2.89 -14.84
CA ARG A 67 -16.89 3.63 -15.45
C ARG A 67 -18.13 2.76 -15.58
N GLN A 68 -17.95 1.48 -15.85
CA GLN A 68 -19.06 0.52 -16.02
C GLN A 68 -19.55 -0.09 -14.69
N HIS A 69 -18.78 0.08 -13.60
CA HIS A 69 -19.09 -0.55 -12.32
C HIS A 69 -20.10 0.29 -11.52
N PRO A 70 -21.14 -0.31 -10.89
CA PRO A 70 -22.22 0.41 -10.17
C PRO A 70 -21.72 1.42 -9.13
N GLU A 71 -20.70 1.04 -8.34
CA GLU A 71 -20.17 1.87 -7.25
C GLU A 71 -18.89 2.64 -7.67
N LYS A 72 -17.97 1.97 -8.40
CA LYS A 72 -16.65 2.52 -8.72
C LYS A 72 -16.72 3.66 -9.75
N LYS A 73 -17.79 3.77 -10.54
CA LYS A 73 -18.05 4.90 -11.44
C LYS A 73 -18.01 6.27 -10.74
N ASN A 74 -18.18 6.28 -9.40
CA ASN A 74 -18.11 7.49 -8.58
C ASN A 74 -16.68 7.87 -8.15
N ARG A 75 -15.64 7.07 -8.53
CA ARG A 75 -14.24 7.41 -8.29
C ARG A 75 -13.86 8.67 -9.06
N PRO A 76 -12.99 9.54 -8.53
CA PRO A 76 -12.70 10.84 -9.15
C PRO A 76 -12.22 10.76 -10.61
N ILE A 77 -11.39 9.78 -10.97
CA ILE A 77 -10.88 9.60 -12.34
C ILE A 77 -12.00 9.04 -13.24
N ALA A 78 -12.69 7.98 -12.80
CA ALA A 78 -13.75 7.35 -13.58
C ALA A 78 -14.91 8.31 -13.85
N SER A 79 -15.30 9.14 -12.85
CA SER A 79 -16.37 10.14 -12.96
C SER A 79 -15.97 11.42 -13.71
N GLY A 80 -14.71 11.55 -14.16
CA GLY A 80 -14.22 12.76 -14.83
C GLY A 80 -13.92 13.96 -13.93
N LYS A 81 -14.14 13.85 -12.61
CA LYS A 81 -13.83 14.92 -11.62
C LYS A 81 -12.33 15.21 -11.50
N LEU A 82 -11.49 14.22 -11.84
CA LEU A 82 -10.05 14.34 -11.98
C LEU A 82 -9.70 13.91 -13.42
N PRO A 83 -9.22 14.82 -14.28
CA PRO A 83 -8.80 14.48 -15.62
C PRO A 83 -7.67 13.44 -15.62
N VAL A 84 -7.71 12.49 -16.56
CA VAL A 84 -6.73 11.40 -16.69
C VAL A 84 -5.31 11.95 -16.83
N SER A 85 -5.12 13.01 -17.65
CA SER A 85 -3.82 13.66 -17.83
C SER A 85 -3.25 14.24 -16.53
N VAL A 86 -4.09 14.88 -15.73
CA VAL A 86 -3.70 15.44 -14.42
C VAL A 86 -3.35 14.34 -13.44
N ALA A 87 -4.10 13.24 -13.44
CA ALA A 87 -3.81 12.07 -12.59
C ALA A 87 -2.46 11.42 -12.95
N TRP A 88 -2.16 11.24 -14.25
CA TRP A 88 -0.86 10.76 -14.73
C TRP A 88 0.28 11.67 -14.30
N MET A 89 0.15 12.97 -14.55
CA MET A 89 1.17 13.96 -14.17
C MET A 89 1.42 13.96 -12.66
N ALA A 90 0.37 13.98 -11.85
CA ALA A 90 0.49 13.95 -10.39
C ALA A 90 1.13 12.65 -9.90
N GLY A 91 0.72 11.50 -10.45
CA GLY A 91 1.30 10.19 -10.09
C GLY A 91 2.79 10.11 -10.39
N ILE A 92 3.22 10.58 -11.56
CA ILE A 92 4.63 10.59 -11.96
C ILE A 92 5.45 11.56 -11.09
N LEU A 93 4.97 12.79 -10.91
CA LEU A 93 5.67 13.78 -10.10
C LEU A 93 5.82 13.33 -8.63
N PHE A 94 4.77 12.79 -8.04
CA PHE A 94 4.84 12.27 -6.67
C PHE A 94 5.76 11.05 -6.57
N ALA A 95 5.78 10.17 -7.57
CA ALA A 95 6.69 9.03 -7.57
C ALA A 95 8.16 9.49 -7.65
N ILE A 96 8.50 10.38 -8.58
CA ILE A 96 9.86 10.93 -8.71
C ILE A 96 10.27 11.61 -7.40
N PHE A 97 9.44 12.50 -6.87
CA PHE A 97 9.69 13.21 -5.62
C PHE A 97 9.93 12.24 -4.46
N THR A 98 9.09 11.19 -4.36
CA THR A 98 9.23 10.17 -3.31
C THR A 98 10.54 9.40 -3.44
N PHE A 99 10.91 8.95 -4.65
CA PHE A 99 12.15 8.18 -4.85
C PHE A 99 13.40 9.02 -4.58
N VAL A 100 13.42 10.29 -4.99
CA VAL A 100 14.52 11.20 -4.70
C VAL A 100 14.70 11.37 -3.19
N LEU A 101 13.64 11.71 -2.46
CA LEU A 101 13.72 11.90 -1.01
C LEU A 101 13.98 10.59 -0.26
N ALA A 102 13.45 9.46 -0.73
CA ALA A 102 13.72 8.15 -0.13
C ALA A 102 15.18 7.75 -0.28
N TYR A 103 15.80 8.02 -1.43
CA TYR A 103 17.22 7.76 -1.66
C TYR A 103 18.12 8.65 -0.76
N LEU A 104 17.78 9.92 -0.62
CA LEU A 104 18.49 10.84 0.28
C LEU A 104 18.34 10.46 1.76
N LEU A 105 17.20 9.90 2.14
CA LEU A 105 16.94 9.45 3.52
C LEU A 105 17.72 8.17 3.84
N SER A 106 17.63 7.16 2.98
CA SER A 106 18.35 5.88 3.05
C SER A 106 18.24 5.13 1.71
N PRO A 107 19.38 4.76 1.06
CA PRO A 107 19.37 3.93 -0.15
C PRO A 107 18.64 2.59 0.03
N SER A 108 18.81 1.94 1.20
CA SER A 108 18.12 0.68 1.52
C SER A 108 16.60 0.87 1.66
N PHE A 109 16.18 1.99 2.25
CA PHE A 109 14.77 2.36 2.32
C PHE A 109 14.19 2.60 0.92
N CYS A 110 14.94 3.30 0.06
CA CYS A 110 14.54 3.53 -1.33
C CYS A 110 14.36 2.21 -2.10
N ALA A 111 15.28 1.24 -1.91
CA ALA A 111 15.16 -0.08 -2.53
C ALA A 111 13.88 -0.82 -2.09
N ILE A 112 13.52 -0.76 -0.80
CA ILE A 112 12.28 -1.38 -0.30
C ILE A 112 11.04 -0.68 -0.86
N ILE A 113 11.02 0.65 -0.91
CA ILE A 113 9.93 1.41 -1.55
C ILE A 113 9.80 1.03 -3.04
N GLY A 114 10.92 0.87 -3.74
CA GLY A 114 10.94 0.41 -5.12
C GLY A 114 10.33 -0.97 -5.29
N GLY A 115 10.75 -1.93 -4.46
CA GLY A 115 10.16 -3.27 -4.43
C GLY A 115 8.66 -3.26 -4.13
N TYR A 116 8.24 -2.46 -3.16
CA TYR A 116 6.83 -2.27 -2.85
C TYR A 116 6.04 -1.71 -4.04
N PHE A 117 6.58 -0.68 -4.70
CA PHE A 117 5.94 -0.06 -5.86
C PHE A 117 5.79 -1.05 -7.02
N VAL A 118 6.88 -1.73 -7.40
CA VAL A 118 6.89 -2.73 -8.48
C VAL A 118 5.92 -3.88 -8.18
N LEU A 119 5.95 -4.41 -6.95
CA LEU A 119 5.04 -5.48 -6.52
C LEU A 119 3.57 -5.08 -6.69
N ASN A 120 3.21 -3.86 -6.28
CA ASN A 120 1.83 -3.38 -6.40
C ASN A 120 1.43 -3.10 -7.85
N MET A 121 2.35 -2.63 -8.70
CA MET A 121 2.09 -2.47 -10.14
C MET A 121 1.88 -3.82 -10.83
N ALA A 122 2.72 -4.80 -10.54
CA ALA A 122 2.57 -6.17 -11.03
C ALA A 122 1.25 -6.81 -10.54
N TYR A 123 0.93 -6.62 -9.27
CA TYR A 123 -0.35 -7.07 -8.70
C TYR A 123 -1.55 -6.46 -9.43
N SER A 124 -1.55 -5.16 -9.62
CA SER A 124 -2.67 -4.47 -10.28
C SER A 124 -2.91 -4.97 -11.70
N LYS A 125 -1.85 -5.27 -12.44
CA LYS A 125 -1.93 -5.62 -13.85
C LYS A 125 -2.19 -7.12 -14.08
N TRP A 126 -1.53 -8.00 -13.33
CA TRP A 126 -1.50 -9.44 -13.63
C TRP A 126 -1.95 -10.33 -12.48
N LEU A 127 -1.51 -10.07 -11.24
CA LEU A 127 -1.55 -11.04 -10.15
C LEU A 127 -2.87 -11.02 -9.36
N LYS A 128 -3.69 -9.98 -9.52
CA LYS A 128 -4.98 -9.82 -8.81
C LYS A 128 -6.03 -10.89 -9.17
N HIS A 129 -5.80 -11.65 -10.23
CA HIS A 129 -6.71 -12.67 -10.74
C HIS A 129 -6.31 -14.10 -10.32
N VAL A 130 -5.16 -14.26 -9.66
CA VAL A 130 -4.67 -15.58 -9.24
C VAL A 130 -5.05 -15.81 -7.79
N PRO A 131 -5.88 -16.83 -7.49
CA PRO A 131 -6.24 -17.19 -6.11
C PRO A 131 -4.98 -17.43 -5.28
N ILE A 132 -5.06 -17.08 -3.96
CA ILE A 132 -3.95 -17.21 -3.00
C ILE A 132 -2.85 -16.16 -3.21
N LEU A 133 -2.39 -15.88 -4.45
CA LEU A 133 -1.36 -14.86 -4.70
C LEU A 133 -1.79 -13.48 -4.21
N ASP A 134 -3.07 -13.15 -4.28
CA ASP A 134 -3.56 -11.87 -3.79
C ASP A 134 -3.33 -11.72 -2.27
N VAL A 135 -3.53 -12.79 -1.49
CA VAL A 135 -3.29 -12.78 -0.04
C VAL A 135 -1.79 -12.72 0.25
N LEU A 136 -0.97 -13.48 -0.49
CA LEU A 136 0.48 -13.47 -0.34
C LEU A 136 1.08 -12.09 -0.64
N ILE A 137 0.62 -11.42 -1.69
CA ILE A 137 1.10 -10.08 -2.07
C ILE A 137 0.68 -9.03 -1.03
N ILE A 138 -0.55 -9.11 -0.53
CA ILE A 138 -0.99 -8.22 0.56
C ILE A 138 -0.12 -8.43 1.79
N SER A 139 0.16 -9.68 2.17
CA SER A 139 1.04 -10.02 3.30
C SER A 139 2.47 -9.49 3.07
N THR A 140 3.05 -9.73 1.89
CA THR A 140 4.36 -9.19 1.51
C THR A 140 4.39 -7.66 1.63
N GLY A 141 3.31 -6.98 1.25
CA GLY A 141 3.17 -5.54 1.42
C GLY A 141 3.28 -5.08 2.87
N PHE A 142 2.78 -5.85 3.85
CA PHE A 142 2.95 -5.56 5.28
C PHE A 142 4.38 -5.82 5.74
N VAL A 143 4.99 -6.93 5.32
CA VAL A 143 6.40 -7.26 5.63
C VAL A 143 7.34 -6.19 5.09
N LEU A 144 7.13 -5.70 3.86
CA LEU A 144 7.92 -4.61 3.29
C LEU A 144 7.80 -3.31 4.09
N ARG A 145 6.64 -3.02 4.70
CA ARG A 145 6.50 -1.85 5.58
C ARG A 145 7.34 -1.98 6.85
N VAL A 146 7.33 -3.15 7.47
CA VAL A 146 8.17 -3.43 8.64
C VAL A 146 9.65 -3.36 8.25
N GLY A 147 10.03 -3.97 7.13
CA GLY A 147 11.39 -3.91 6.59
C GLY A 147 11.84 -2.48 6.28
N ALA A 148 10.95 -1.66 5.73
CA ALA A 148 11.21 -0.25 5.50
C ALA A 148 11.53 0.48 6.82
N GLY A 149 10.78 0.22 7.88
CA GLY A 149 11.06 0.77 9.21
C GLY A 149 12.45 0.39 9.75
N VAL A 150 12.84 -0.87 9.55
CA VAL A 150 14.17 -1.38 9.97
C VAL A 150 15.32 -0.62 9.27
N THR A 151 15.16 -0.24 8.00
CA THR A 151 16.23 0.48 7.26
C THR A 151 16.37 1.95 7.63
N LEU A 152 15.47 2.48 8.44
CA LEU A 152 15.46 3.90 8.86
C LEU A 152 16.15 4.16 10.19
N ILE A 153 16.39 3.10 10.97
CA ILE A 153 17.00 3.18 12.30
C ILE A 153 18.27 2.34 12.38
N ALA A 154 19.18 2.70 13.27
CA ALA A 154 20.30 1.85 13.65
C ALA A 154 19.77 0.77 14.62
N VAL A 155 19.45 -0.41 14.08
CA VAL A 155 18.87 -1.52 14.86
C VAL A 155 19.93 -2.06 15.82
N GLU A 156 19.65 -1.98 17.12
CA GLU A 156 20.52 -2.51 18.17
C GLU A 156 20.21 -4.00 18.44
N ARG A 157 18.93 -4.39 18.27
CA ARG A 157 18.45 -5.75 18.56
C ARG A 157 17.57 -6.26 17.43
N PHE A 158 18.16 -6.93 16.47
CA PHE A 158 17.39 -7.54 15.40
C PHE A 158 16.53 -8.69 15.92
N SER A 159 15.21 -8.62 15.72
CA SER A 159 14.28 -9.67 16.09
C SER A 159 13.64 -10.29 14.85
N PRO A 160 14.05 -11.50 14.43
CA PRO A 160 13.40 -12.23 13.34
C PRO A 160 11.90 -12.49 13.61
N TRP A 161 11.52 -12.61 14.88
CA TRP A 161 10.14 -12.83 15.30
C TRP A 161 9.19 -11.72 14.87
N LEU A 162 9.68 -10.49 14.75
CA LEU A 162 8.88 -9.37 14.24
C LEU A 162 8.36 -9.67 12.83
N TYR A 163 9.23 -10.18 11.95
CA TYR A 163 8.84 -10.54 10.58
C TYR A 163 7.92 -11.77 10.55
N VAL A 164 8.20 -12.79 11.35
CA VAL A 164 7.39 -14.01 11.47
C VAL A 164 5.97 -13.65 11.92
N VAL A 165 5.85 -12.90 13.02
CA VAL A 165 4.54 -12.49 13.57
C VAL A 165 3.78 -11.63 12.55
N MET A 166 4.43 -10.66 11.93
CA MET A 166 3.78 -9.80 10.93
C MET A 166 3.34 -10.57 9.69
N THR A 167 4.13 -11.54 9.25
CA THR A 167 3.77 -12.40 8.11
C THR A 167 2.55 -13.26 8.46
N LEU A 168 2.59 -13.96 9.58
CA LEU A 168 1.49 -14.84 10.02
C LEU A 168 0.20 -14.05 10.26
N LEU A 169 0.30 -12.89 10.93
CA LEU A 169 -0.86 -12.02 11.19
C LEU A 169 -1.48 -11.53 9.89
N SER A 170 -0.67 -11.04 8.95
CA SER A 170 -1.18 -10.53 7.68
C SER A 170 -1.79 -11.61 6.79
N LEU A 171 -1.21 -12.82 6.80
CA LEU A 171 -1.80 -13.99 6.14
C LEU A 171 -3.13 -14.38 6.78
N PHE A 172 -3.16 -14.48 8.12
CA PHE A 172 -4.39 -14.79 8.85
C PHE A 172 -5.52 -13.81 8.52
N LEU A 173 -5.24 -12.51 8.58
CA LEU A 173 -6.24 -11.48 8.24
C LEU A 173 -6.63 -11.52 6.76
N GLY A 174 -5.69 -11.81 5.87
CA GLY A 174 -5.94 -11.95 4.44
C GLY A 174 -6.86 -13.12 4.12
N PHE A 175 -6.56 -14.32 4.63
CA PHE A 175 -7.41 -15.50 4.47
C PHE A 175 -8.76 -15.34 5.17
N GLY A 176 -8.78 -14.75 6.37
CA GLY A 176 -10.02 -14.45 7.08
C GLY A 176 -10.97 -13.56 6.27
N LYS A 177 -10.41 -12.53 5.61
CA LYS A 177 -11.19 -11.67 4.69
C LYS A 177 -11.74 -12.46 3.50
N ARG A 178 -10.94 -13.36 2.88
CA ARG A 178 -11.41 -14.19 1.77
C ARG A 178 -12.52 -15.13 2.19
N ARG A 179 -12.37 -15.77 3.35
CA ARG A 179 -13.44 -16.61 3.92
C ARG A 179 -14.73 -15.83 4.16
N ALA A 180 -14.63 -14.63 4.70
CA ALA A 180 -15.82 -13.77 4.91
C ALA A 180 -16.49 -13.38 3.58
N GLU A 181 -15.71 -13.05 2.54
CA GLU A 181 -16.25 -12.76 1.20
C GLU A 181 -16.97 -13.99 0.60
N LEU A 182 -16.40 -15.19 0.73
CA LEU A 182 -17.03 -16.45 0.29
C LEU A 182 -18.34 -16.73 1.03
N ALA A 183 -18.35 -16.55 2.34
CA ALA A 183 -19.57 -16.75 3.16
C ALA A 183 -20.70 -15.79 2.73
N LEU A 184 -20.38 -14.53 2.44
CA LEU A 184 -21.36 -13.55 1.93
C LEU A 184 -21.90 -13.94 0.55
N LEU A 185 -21.06 -14.48 -0.34
CA LEU A 185 -21.49 -14.95 -1.66
C LEU A 185 -22.40 -16.18 -1.56
N ALA A 186 -22.09 -17.11 -0.66
CA ALA A 186 -22.92 -18.31 -0.41
C ALA A 186 -24.32 -17.95 0.12
N HIS A 187 -24.48 -16.79 0.77
CA HIS A 187 -25.78 -16.29 1.26
C HIS A 187 -26.48 -15.35 0.26
N GLY A 188 -26.08 -15.32 -1.02
CA GLY A 188 -26.76 -14.55 -2.08
C GLY A 188 -26.47 -13.06 -2.14
N ALA A 189 -25.49 -12.57 -1.40
CA ALA A 189 -25.04 -11.18 -1.47
C ALA A 189 -23.99 -11.00 -2.57
N GLY A 190 -24.46 -10.85 -3.80
CA GLY A 190 -23.77 -10.31 -4.98
C GLY A 190 -22.35 -10.78 -5.31
N THR A 191 -22.17 -11.14 -6.56
CA THR A 191 -20.88 -11.56 -7.19
C THR A 191 -19.87 -10.40 -7.22
N HIS A 192 -18.98 -10.29 -6.24
CA HIS A 192 -17.98 -9.21 -6.23
C HIS A 192 -16.59 -9.59 -6.75
N ARG A 193 -16.25 -10.88 -6.96
CA ARG A 193 -15.00 -11.30 -7.63
C ARG A 193 -15.12 -12.69 -8.26
N LYS A 194 -14.79 -12.79 -9.54
CA LYS A 194 -14.62 -14.05 -10.28
C LYS A 194 -13.47 -14.96 -9.76
N VAL A 195 -12.73 -14.51 -8.76
CA VAL A 195 -11.53 -15.19 -8.20
C VAL A 195 -11.87 -16.15 -7.06
N LEU A 196 -13.14 -16.24 -6.68
CA LEU A 196 -13.57 -17.03 -5.51
C LEU A 196 -14.31 -18.32 -5.89
N GLY A 197 -14.49 -18.60 -7.20
CA GLY A 197 -15.07 -19.83 -7.74
C GLY A 197 -14.00 -20.77 -8.29
#